data_3bdfbe12eff16e65d1352e61403548a2
#
_entry.id   3bdfbe12eff16e65d1352e61403548a2
#
_cell.length_a   1.000
_cell.length_b   1.000
_cell.length_c   1.000
_cell.angle_alpha   90.00
_cell.angle_beta   90.00
_cell.angle_gamma   90.00
#
_symmetry.space_group_name_H-M   'P 1'
#
loop_
_entity.id
_entity.type
_entity.pdbx_description
1 polymer ?
#
loop_
_entity_poly.entity_id
_entity_poly.type
_entity_poly.pdbx_seq_one_letter_code
_entity_poly.pdbx_strand_id
1 'polypeptide(L)'
;ITLNRPEKRNALSPGMLVTVYEAWRQLDNDDNLRCAILTGAGGTFCSGADLTAMKGGNEDSEMMKKLEEIPDLHWQALLRHNRPCKPVIAAVEGFALAGGTEILQGTDIRVAGKSSTFGLTEPQRGLFPLGGSTIRLRRQIPYTLAAEMLLTGRRVSAEEALDYGLIGHIVEDGHALEKAKEIAERIC
;
A
#
# COMPACT_ATOMS: atom_id res chain seq x y z
N ILE A 1 4.88 10.57 1.97
CA ILE A 1 3.46 10.27 2.23
C ILE A 1 3.42 9.27 3.38
N THR A 2 2.74 9.64 4.48
CA THR A 2 2.64 8.76 5.65
C THR A 2 1.18 8.42 5.91
N LEU A 3 0.84 7.14 5.88
CA LEU A 3 -0.44 6.64 6.36
C LEU A 3 -0.45 6.81 7.89
N ASN A 4 -1.29 7.71 8.41
CA ASN A 4 -1.20 8.16 9.80
C ASN A 4 -2.50 7.94 10.58
N ARG A 5 -2.82 6.68 10.85
CA ARG A 5 -3.86 6.19 11.76
C ARG A 5 -3.33 4.99 12.55
N PRO A 6 -2.24 5.16 13.33
CA PRO A 6 -1.55 4.04 13.97
C PRO A 6 -2.45 3.26 14.94
N GLU A 7 -3.40 3.91 15.61
CA GLU A 7 -4.40 3.32 16.50
C GLU A 7 -5.33 2.32 15.78
N LYS A 8 -5.46 2.43 14.46
CA LYS A 8 -6.19 1.51 13.56
C LYS A 8 -5.24 0.74 12.64
N ARG A 9 -3.95 0.65 12.99
CA ARG A 9 -2.92 0.00 12.16
C ARG A 9 -2.93 0.50 10.71
N ASN A 10 -3.15 1.80 10.56
CA ASN A 10 -3.24 2.49 9.27
C ASN A 10 -4.25 1.88 8.28
N ALA A 11 -5.38 1.36 8.82
CA ALA A 11 -6.48 0.87 7.99
C ALA A 11 -7.03 2.00 7.12
N LEU A 12 -7.29 1.67 5.85
CA LEU A 12 -7.74 2.60 4.82
C LEU A 12 -9.21 2.95 5.03
N SER A 13 -9.46 4.10 5.64
CA SER A 13 -10.79 4.71 5.70
C SER A 13 -11.08 5.49 4.42
N PRO A 14 -12.35 5.84 4.15
CA PRO A 14 -12.72 6.76 3.08
C PRO A 14 -11.90 8.04 3.08
N GLY A 15 -11.77 8.71 4.22
CA GLY A 15 -10.95 9.93 4.35
C GLY A 15 -9.48 9.72 4.04
N MET A 16 -8.88 8.60 4.48
CA MET A 16 -7.50 8.27 4.13
C MET A 16 -7.34 8.02 2.63
N LEU A 17 -8.30 7.36 1.98
CA LEU A 17 -8.27 7.14 0.53
C LEU A 17 -8.29 8.46 -0.25
N VAL A 18 -9.13 9.42 0.17
CA VAL A 18 -9.14 10.77 -0.42
C VAL A 18 -7.79 11.45 -0.27
N THR A 19 -7.22 11.47 0.94
CA THR A 19 -5.93 12.11 1.20
C THR A 19 -4.78 11.45 0.42
N VAL A 20 -4.79 10.13 0.30
CA VAL A 20 -3.79 9.39 -0.50
C VAL A 20 -3.93 9.72 -1.98
N TYR A 21 -5.16 9.77 -2.52
CA TYR A 21 -5.41 10.21 -3.89
C TYR A 21 -4.88 11.62 -4.15
N GLU A 22 -5.16 12.56 -3.25
CA GLU A 22 -4.67 13.94 -3.36
C GLU A 22 -3.14 14.00 -3.32
N ALA A 23 -2.50 13.18 -2.48
CA ALA A 23 -1.04 13.11 -2.42
C ALA A 23 -0.42 12.61 -3.74
N TRP A 24 -1.06 11.66 -4.43
CA TRP A 24 -0.62 11.25 -5.77
C TRP A 24 -0.76 12.37 -6.79
N ARG A 25 -1.87 13.11 -6.75
CA ARG A 25 -2.09 14.27 -7.62
C ARG A 25 -1.07 15.38 -7.35
N GLN A 26 -0.74 15.62 -6.08
CA GLN A 26 0.29 16.58 -5.72
C GLN A 26 1.67 16.14 -6.25
N LEU A 27 2.03 14.86 -6.10
CA LEU A 27 3.28 14.32 -6.61
C LEU A 27 3.44 14.60 -8.11
N ASP A 28 2.40 14.34 -8.89
CA ASP A 28 2.45 14.51 -10.34
C ASP A 28 2.49 15.99 -10.77
N ASN A 29 1.77 16.86 -10.06
CA ASN A 29 1.58 18.26 -10.44
C ASN A 29 2.66 19.22 -9.93
N ASP A 30 3.50 18.81 -8.97
CA ASP A 30 4.57 19.64 -8.42
C ASP A 30 5.92 19.28 -9.02
N ASP A 31 6.43 20.11 -9.93
CA ASP A 31 7.71 19.89 -10.62
C ASP A 31 8.93 19.84 -9.69
N ASN A 32 8.81 20.31 -8.45
CA ASN A 32 9.88 20.24 -7.44
C ASN A 32 9.97 18.85 -6.78
N LEU A 33 8.94 18.03 -6.89
CA LEU A 33 8.95 16.64 -6.40
C LEU A 33 9.48 15.72 -7.49
N ARG A 34 10.46 14.89 -7.15
CA ARG A 34 11.09 13.93 -8.08
C ARG A 34 10.61 12.51 -7.88
N CYS A 35 10.28 12.15 -6.64
CA CYS A 35 9.76 10.83 -6.25
C CYS A 35 8.95 10.97 -4.97
N ALA A 36 8.27 9.91 -4.56
CA ALA A 36 7.62 9.83 -3.25
C ALA A 36 8.06 8.59 -2.48
N ILE A 37 8.05 8.70 -1.15
CA ILE A 37 8.14 7.55 -0.24
C ILE A 37 6.78 7.38 0.42
N LEU A 38 6.21 6.17 0.33
CA LEU A 38 5.00 5.77 1.03
C LEU A 38 5.36 4.92 2.24
N THR A 39 4.90 5.31 3.43
CA THR A 39 5.15 4.58 4.68
C THR A 39 3.93 4.64 5.61
N GLY A 40 3.96 3.87 6.70
CA GLY A 40 2.95 3.89 7.75
C GLY A 40 3.51 4.38 9.08
N ALA A 41 2.74 5.18 9.82
CA ALA A 41 3.08 5.60 11.18
C ALA A 41 2.92 4.44 12.18
N GLY A 42 3.64 4.53 13.32
CA GLY A 42 3.45 3.62 14.45
C GLY A 42 3.90 2.18 14.21
N GLY A 43 4.92 1.95 13.36
CA GLY A 43 5.51 0.63 13.14
C GLY A 43 4.62 -0.37 12.39
N THR A 44 3.61 0.11 11.67
CA THR A 44 2.77 -0.72 10.80
C THR A 44 2.52 0.03 9.50
N PHE A 45 2.73 -0.64 8.36
CA PHE A 45 2.48 -0.01 7.07
C PHE A 45 0.98 0.21 6.84
N CYS A 46 0.21 -0.87 6.69
CA CYS A 46 -1.24 -0.80 6.47
C CYS A 46 -1.91 -2.16 6.65
N SER A 47 -2.99 -2.21 7.41
CA SER A 47 -3.75 -3.44 7.68
C SER A 47 -4.89 -3.72 6.68
N GLY A 48 -5.04 -2.90 5.63
CA GLY A 48 -6.09 -3.03 4.63
C GLY A 48 -7.27 -2.09 4.86
N ALA A 49 -8.44 -2.41 4.30
CA ALA A 49 -9.63 -1.58 4.40
C ALA A 49 -10.15 -1.46 5.84
N ASP A 50 -10.61 -0.28 6.24
CA ASP A 50 -11.31 -0.07 7.51
C ASP A 50 -12.76 -0.57 7.41
N LEU A 51 -12.97 -1.82 7.81
CA LEU A 51 -14.28 -2.46 7.76
C LEU A 51 -15.32 -1.79 8.68
N THR A 52 -14.88 -1.03 9.68
CA THR A 52 -15.77 -0.29 10.60
C THR A 52 -16.30 0.96 9.91
N ALA A 53 -15.43 1.71 9.27
CA ALA A 53 -15.79 2.90 8.51
C ALA A 53 -16.72 2.56 7.32
N MET A 54 -16.51 1.43 6.65
CA MET A 54 -17.38 0.94 5.57
C MET A 54 -18.82 0.63 6.00
N LYS A 55 -19.06 0.44 7.30
CA LYS A 55 -20.41 0.16 7.86
C LYS A 55 -21.16 1.40 8.31
N GLY A 56 -20.74 2.60 7.93
CA GLY A 56 -21.43 3.85 8.23
C GLY A 56 -20.89 4.56 9.48
N GLY A 57 -19.56 4.61 9.64
CA GLY A 57 -18.91 5.46 10.64
C GLY A 57 -19.11 6.95 10.31
N ASN A 58 -19.03 7.82 11.35
CA ASN A 58 -19.03 9.27 11.21
C ASN A 58 -17.73 9.70 10.51
N GLU A 59 -17.73 9.72 9.19
CA GLU A 59 -16.66 10.33 8.42
C GLU A 59 -17.06 11.76 8.01
N ASP A 60 -16.04 12.58 7.77
CA ASP A 60 -16.22 13.95 7.31
C ASP A 60 -17.07 13.97 6.04
N SER A 61 -18.16 14.73 6.08
CA SER A 61 -19.11 14.83 4.96
C SER A 61 -18.46 15.35 3.67
N GLU A 62 -17.42 16.18 3.77
CA GLU A 62 -16.65 16.67 2.63
C GLU A 62 -15.82 15.55 1.96
N MET A 63 -15.20 14.68 2.76
CA MET A 63 -14.46 13.54 2.25
C MET A 63 -15.36 12.52 1.55
N MET A 64 -16.54 12.26 2.12
CA MET A 64 -17.53 11.37 1.49
C MET A 64 -18.04 11.95 0.17
N LYS A 65 -18.28 13.26 0.11
CA LYS A 65 -18.67 13.94 -1.11
C LYS A 65 -17.62 13.80 -2.22
N LYS A 66 -16.34 13.96 -1.92
CA LYS A 66 -15.27 13.74 -2.91
C LYS A 66 -15.24 12.31 -3.44
N LEU A 67 -15.49 11.30 -2.59
CA LEU A 67 -15.57 9.90 -3.02
C LEU A 67 -16.74 9.64 -4.00
N GLU A 68 -17.84 10.38 -3.86
CA GLU A 68 -18.99 10.29 -4.76
C GLU A 68 -18.76 11.06 -6.06
N GLU A 69 -18.13 12.24 -5.99
CA GLU A 69 -17.92 13.14 -7.13
C GLU A 69 -16.78 12.68 -8.05
N ILE A 70 -15.72 12.05 -7.51
CA ILE A 70 -14.57 11.63 -8.30
C ILE A 70 -14.70 10.14 -8.65
N PRO A 71 -14.92 9.81 -9.94
CA PRO A 71 -15.05 8.42 -10.35
C PRO A 71 -13.83 7.58 -9.95
N ASP A 72 -14.09 6.42 -9.37
CA ASP A 72 -13.05 5.44 -9.02
C ASP A 72 -11.94 5.96 -8.08
N LEU A 73 -12.18 7.05 -7.30
CA LEU A 73 -11.18 7.66 -6.43
C LEU A 73 -10.48 6.62 -5.55
N HIS A 74 -11.23 5.73 -4.92
CA HIS A 74 -10.69 4.68 -4.05
C HIS A 74 -9.74 3.71 -4.78
N TRP A 75 -10.01 3.41 -6.06
CA TRP A 75 -9.12 2.60 -6.89
C TRP A 75 -7.90 3.39 -7.37
N GLN A 76 -8.05 4.68 -7.62
CA GLN A 76 -6.93 5.57 -7.93
C GLN A 76 -6.00 5.73 -6.71
N ALA A 77 -6.55 5.88 -5.50
CA ALA A 77 -5.79 5.89 -4.26
C ALA A 77 -4.95 4.62 -4.07
N LEU A 78 -5.48 3.45 -4.45
CA LEU A 78 -4.79 2.16 -4.41
C LEU A 78 -3.88 1.92 -5.64
N LEU A 79 -3.66 2.92 -6.48
CA LEU A 79 -2.85 2.83 -7.69
C LEU A 79 -3.33 1.73 -8.67
N ARG A 80 -4.63 1.39 -8.63
CA ARG A 80 -5.18 0.34 -9.49
C ARG A 80 -5.32 0.79 -10.93
N HIS A 81 -5.91 1.95 -11.16
CA HIS A 81 -6.19 2.49 -12.49
C HIS A 81 -5.11 3.47 -12.95
N ASN A 82 -4.71 4.35 -12.06
CA ASN A 82 -3.71 5.37 -12.33
C ASN A 82 -2.50 5.18 -11.42
N ARG A 83 -1.32 5.31 -11.98
CA ARG A 83 -0.06 5.36 -11.24
C ARG A 83 0.55 6.76 -11.42
N PRO A 84 1.22 7.31 -10.39
CA PRO A 84 2.00 8.52 -10.58
C PRO A 84 3.01 8.38 -11.72
N CYS A 85 3.27 9.47 -12.41
CA CYS A 85 4.31 9.54 -13.44
C CYS A 85 5.73 9.51 -12.84
N LYS A 86 5.84 9.80 -11.55
CA LYS A 86 7.09 9.83 -10.80
C LYS A 86 7.27 8.58 -9.94
N PRO A 87 8.51 8.15 -9.68
CA PRO A 87 8.78 6.95 -8.88
C PRO A 87 8.20 7.00 -7.47
N VAL A 88 7.68 5.87 -7.00
CA VAL A 88 7.18 5.69 -5.65
C VAL A 88 7.94 4.56 -4.96
N ILE A 89 8.52 4.86 -3.81
CA ILE A 89 9.23 3.90 -2.96
C ILE A 89 8.35 3.56 -1.77
N ALA A 90 8.12 2.28 -1.48
CA ALA A 90 7.45 1.85 -0.26
C ALA A 90 8.48 1.53 0.83
N ALA A 91 8.27 2.08 2.03
CA ALA A 91 9.00 1.76 3.24
C ALA A 91 8.05 1.08 4.23
N VAL A 92 8.21 -0.23 4.40
CA VAL A 92 7.26 -1.09 5.10
C VAL A 92 7.82 -1.50 6.45
N GLU A 93 7.08 -1.22 7.50
CA GLU A 93 7.28 -1.82 8.82
C GLU A 93 6.03 -2.63 9.19
N GLY A 94 6.23 -3.73 9.91
CA GLY A 94 5.13 -4.56 10.41
C GLY A 94 4.22 -5.11 9.31
N PHE A 95 2.95 -4.73 9.30
CA PHE A 95 1.95 -5.35 8.42
C PHE A 95 1.68 -4.54 7.16
N ALA A 96 1.77 -5.19 6.00
CA ALA A 96 1.17 -4.77 4.74
C ALA A 96 0.15 -5.84 4.32
N LEU A 97 -1.12 -5.69 4.70
CA LEU A 97 -2.16 -6.71 4.50
C LEU A 97 -3.33 -6.20 3.66
N ALA A 98 -3.96 -7.08 2.92
CA ALA A 98 -5.13 -6.78 2.08
C ALA A 98 -4.86 -5.56 1.18
N GLY A 99 -5.68 -4.50 1.26
CA GLY A 99 -5.45 -3.24 0.55
C GLY A 99 -4.07 -2.63 0.77
N GLY A 100 -3.40 -2.92 1.91
CA GLY A 100 -2.01 -2.53 2.17
C GLY A 100 -1.01 -3.25 1.25
N THR A 101 -1.21 -4.54 0.99
CA THR A 101 -0.44 -5.28 -0.03
C THR A 101 -0.82 -4.82 -1.44
N GLU A 102 -2.06 -4.41 -1.65
CA GLU A 102 -2.52 -3.96 -2.97
C GLU A 102 -1.88 -2.62 -3.37
N ILE A 103 -1.86 -1.62 -2.47
CA ILE A 103 -1.20 -0.34 -2.75
C ILE A 103 0.32 -0.52 -2.89
N LEU A 104 0.94 -1.39 -2.07
CA LEU A 104 2.34 -1.75 -2.17
C LEU A 104 2.72 -2.22 -3.58
N GLN A 105 1.90 -3.07 -4.20
CA GLN A 105 2.13 -3.57 -5.57
C GLN A 105 2.06 -2.47 -6.62
N GLY A 106 1.49 -1.32 -6.30
CA GLY A 106 1.49 -0.14 -7.16
C GLY A 106 2.78 0.68 -7.11
N THR A 107 3.65 0.46 -6.11
CA THR A 107 4.93 1.17 -5.96
C THR A 107 6.05 0.50 -6.77
N ASP A 108 7.14 1.24 -7.03
CA ASP A 108 8.23 0.82 -7.89
C ASP A 108 9.35 0.11 -7.14
N ILE A 109 9.75 0.64 -5.98
CA ILE A 109 10.81 0.09 -5.14
C ILE A 109 10.22 -0.18 -3.75
N ARG A 110 10.64 -1.30 -3.13
CA ARG A 110 10.05 -1.73 -1.87
C ARG A 110 11.14 -2.17 -0.91
N VAL A 111 11.15 -1.51 0.24
CA VAL A 111 12.03 -1.79 1.38
C VAL A 111 11.18 -2.24 2.55
N ALA A 112 11.59 -3.26 3.26
CA ALA A 112 10.86 -3.77 4.43
C ALA A 112 11.77 -4.01 5.62
N GLY A 113 11.26 -3.75 6.82
CA GLY A 113 11.83 -4.28 8.06
C GLY A 113 11.73 -5.80 8.08
N LYS A 114 12.66 -6.48 8.72
CA LYS A 114 12.76 -7.95 8.69
C LYS A 114 11.58 -8.68 9.33
N SER A 115 10.87 -8.05 10.26
CA SER A 115 9.66 -8.61 10.86
C SER A 115 8.39 -8.32 10.06
N SER A 116 8.51 -7.64 8.92
CA SER A 116 7.34 -7.28 8.10
C SER A 116 6.67 -8.50 7.51
N THR A 117 5.35 -8.42 7.38
CA THR A 117 4.54 -9.48 6.75
C THR A 117 3.60 -8.91 5.72
N PHE A 118 3.40 -9.67 4.66
CA PHE A 118 2.58 -9.31 3.51
C PHE A 118 1.46 -10.33 3.32
N GLY A 119 0.34 -9.95 2.74
CA GLY A 119 -0.71 -10.92 2.46
C GLY A 119 -1.98 -10.31 1.92
N LEU A 120 -2.67 -11.08 1.12
CA LEU A 120 -3.99 -10.76 0.57
C LEU A 120 -5.02 -11.57 1.36
N THR A 121 -5.41 -11.05 2.52
CA THR A 121 -6.21 -11.78 3.51
C THR A 121 -7.71 -11.80 3.24
N GLU A 122 -8.16 -11.22 2.14
CA GLU A 122 -9.55 -11.13 1.71
C GLU A 122 -10.23 -12.51 1.61
N PRO A 123 -9.59 -13.58 1.03
CA PRO A 123 -10.22 -14.90 0.93
C PRO A 123 -10.61 -15.51 2.27
N GLN A 124 -9.86 -15.23 3.34
CA GLN A 124 -10.17 -15.68 4.70
C GLN A 124 -11.47 -15.06 5.25
N ARG A 125 -12.04 -14.08 4.56
CA ARG A 125 -13.27 -13.36 4.91
C ARG A 125 -14.37 -13.50 3.85
N GLY A 126 -14.21 -14.44 2.90
CA GLY A 126 -15.15 -14.64 1.80
C GLY A 126 -15.15 -13.50 0.76
N LEU A 127 -14.07 -12.72 0.71
CA LEU A 127 -13.86 -11.64 -0.24
C LEU A 127 -12.71 -12.00 -1.19
N PHE A 128 -12.45 -11.18 -2.21
CA PHE A 128 -11.24 -11.28 -3.01
C PHE A 128 -10.61 -9.89 -3.23
N PRO A 129 -9.30 -9.81 -3.52
CA PRO A 129 -8.60 -8.55 -3.68
C PRO A 129 -9.08 -7.79 -4.92
N LEU A 130 -9.65 -6.60 -4.73
CA LEU A 130 -10.19 -5.74 -5.78
C LEU A 130 -9.26 -4.58 -6.17
N GLY A 131 -8.30 -4.22 -5.32
CA GLY A 131 -7.41 -3.07 -5.52
C GLY A 131 -6.28 -3.30 -6.53
N GLY A 132 -6.30 -4.43 -7.27
CA GLY A 132 -5.42 -4.69 -8.40
C GLY A 132 -4.53 -5.92 -8.27
N SER A 133 -4.49 -6.59 -7.13
CA SER A 133 -3.60 -7.74 -6.89
C SER A 133 -3.88 -8.92 -7.81
N THR A 134 -5.13 -9.16 -8.19
CA THR A 134 -5.50 -10.24 -9.12
C THR A 134 -4.81 -10.15 -10.48
N ILE A 135 -4.37 -8.96 -10.85
CA ILE A 135 -3.64 -8.71 -12.11
C ILE A 135 -2.15 -8.49 -11.82
N ARG A 136 -1.81 -7.63 -10.84
CA ARG A 136 -0.44 -7.19 -10.59
C ARG A 136 0.44 -8.27 -9.99
N LEU A 137 -0.05 -9.01 -8.99
CA LEU A 137 0.78 -9.95 -8.24
C LEU A 137 1.38 -11.02 -9.15
N ARG A 138 0.57 -11.64 -9.99
CA ARG A 138 1.03 -12.68 -10.94
C ARG A 138 2.00 -12.19 -12.03
N ARG A 139 2.20 -10.87 -12.12
CA ARG A 139 3.18 -10.24 -13.04
C ARG A 139 4.47 -9.85 -12.31
N GLN A 140 4.44 -9.84 -10.99
CA GLN A 140 5.54 -9.38 -10.14
C GLN A 140 6.29 -10.54 -9.47
N ILE A 141 5.57 -11.65 -9.18
CA ILE A 141 6.14 -12.84 -8.56
C ILE A 141 5.73 -14.10 -9.36
N PRO A 142 6.38 -15.25 -9.15
CA PRO A 142 6.02 -16.51 -9.81
C PRO A 142 4.54 -16.86 -9.64
N TYR A 143 3.91 -17.32 -10.71
CA TYR A 143 2.46 -17.54 -10.78
C TYR A 143 1.92 -18.44 -9.66
N THR A 144 2.62 -19.54 -9.36
CA THR A 144 2.17 -20.49 -8.32
C THR A 144 2.14 -19.86 -6.95
N LEU A 145 3.12 -19.02 -6.61
CA LEU A 145 3.18 -18.29 -5.35
C LEU A 145 2.11 -17.20 -5.29
N ALA A 146 1.90 -16.49 -6.39
CA ALA A 146 0.84 -15.50 -6.51
C ALA A 146 -0.55 -16.14 -6.34
N ALA A 147 -0.78 -17.30 -6.99
CA ALA A 147 -2.03 -18.04 -6.90
C ALA A 147 -2.27 -18.54 -5.47
N GLU A 148 -1.26 -19.07 -4.80
CA GLU A 148 -1.36 -19.49 -3.41
C GLU A 148 -1.77 -18.33 -2.50
N MET A 149 -1.09 -17.17 -2.58
CA MET A 149 -1.44 -15.98 -1.79
C MET A 149 -2.86 -15.51 -2.10
N LEU A 150 -3.27 -15.48 -3.38
CA LEU A 150 -4.58 -15.00 -3.80
C LEU A 150 -5.74 -15.94 -3.42
N LEU A 151 -5.50 -17.24 -3.39
CA LEU A 151 -6.56 -18.23 -3.14
C LEU A 151 -6.69 -18.59 -1.65
N THR A 152 -5.58 -18.63 -0.92
CA THR A 152 -5.58 -19.03 0.49
C THR A 152 -5.63 -17.85 1.45
N GLY A 153 -5.23 -16.65 0.99
CA GLY A 153 -5.07 -15.49 1.86
C GLY A 153 -3.91 -15.60 2.85
N ARG A 154 -2.96 -16.55 2.61
CA ARG A 154 -1.84 -16.73 3.52
C ARG A 154 -0.95 -15.48 3.56
N ARG A 155 -0.29 -15.30 4.69
CA ARG A 155 0.73 -14.27 4.85
C ARG A 155 2.09 -14.83 4.48
N VAL A 156 2.97 -13.96 4.00
CA VAL A 156 4.37 -14.24 3.72
C VAL A 156 5.26 -13.33 4.57
N SER A 157 6.40 -13.85 5.02
CA SER A 157 7.41 -13.09 5.74
C SER A 157 8.15 -12.12 4.80
N ALA A 158 8.96 -11.22 5.38
CA ALA A 158 9.84 -10.37 4.59
C ALA A 158 10.86 -11.19 3.79
N GLU A 159 11.38 -12.28 4.36
CA GLU A 159 12.32 -13.18 3.68
C GLU A 159 11.66 -13.87 2.48
N GLU A 160 10.48 -14.48 2.66
CA GLU A 160 9.72 -15.06 1.55
C GLU A 160 9.40 -14.00 0.48
N ALA A 161 9.01 -12.78 0.89
CA ALA A 161 8.68 -11.69 -0.03
C ALA A 161 9.90 -11.23 -0.85
N LEU A 162 11.10 -11.25 -0.26
CA LEU A 162 12.35 -10.99 -0.96
C LEU A 162 12.67 -12.12 -1.94
N ASP A 163 12.60 -13.37 -1.52
CA ASP A 163 12.83 -14.55 -2.36
C ASP A 163 11.88 -14.60 -3.56
N TYR A 164 10.63 -14.16 -3.37
CA TYR A 164 9.65 -14.11 -4.44
C TYR A 164 9.85 -12.92 -5.39
N GLY A 165 10.65 -11.93 -4.98
CA GLY A 165 10.81 -10.67 -5.71
C GLY A 165 9.65 -9.68 -5.50
N LEU A 166 8.82 -9.90 -4.47
CA LEU A 166 7.76 -8.95 -4.10
C LEU A 166 8.36 -7.66 -3.52
N ILE A 167 9.45 -7.75 -2.77
CA ILE A 167 10.24 -6.63 -2.26
C ILE A 167 11.68 -6.74 -2.74
N GLY A 168 12.43 -5.63 -2.72
CA GLY A 168 13.82 -5.58 -3.18
C GLY A 168 14.86 -5.50 -2.07
N HIS A 169 14.45 -5.11 -0.86
CA HIS A 169 15.37 -4.89 0.26
C HIS A 169 14.74 -5.28 1.59
N ILE A 170 15.55 -5.92 2.45
CA ILE A 170 15.25 -6.12 3.87
C ILE A 170 16.29 -5.36 4.69
N VAL A 171 15.82 -4.72 5.75
CA VAL A 171 16.63 -4.01 6.75
C VAL A 171 16.19 -4.41 8.16
N GLU A 172 16.96 -4.03 9.17
CA GLU A 172 16.51 -4.16 10.56
C GLU A 172 15.24 -3.34 10.79
N ASP A 173 14.40 -3.82 11.69
CA ASP A 173 13.13 -3.16 12.01
C ASP A 173 13.36 -1.70 12.44
N GLY A 174 12.51 -0.80 11.96
CA GLY A 174 12.60 0.63 12.18
C GLY A 174 13.48 1.38 11.18
N HIS A 175 14.21 0.70 10.29
CA HIS A 175 15.13 1.32 9.33
C HIS A 175 14.60 1.37 7.88
N ALA A 176 13.38 0.88 7.61
CA ALA A 176 12.86 0.85 6.24
C ALA A 176 12.73 2.25 5.64
N LEU A 177 12.30 3.24 6.41
CA LEU A 177 12.19 4.62 5.94
C LEU A 177 13.55 5.26 5.66
N GLU A 178 14.56 5.01 6.49
CA GLU A 178 15.93 5.48 6.29
C GLU A 178 16.49 4.94 4.97
N LYS A 179 16.37 3.62 4.77
CA LYS A 179 16.82 2.99 3.52
C LYS A 179 16.07 3.48 2.29
N ALA A 180 14.77 3.73 2.41
CA ALA A 180 13.98 4.32 1.33
C ALA A 180 14.46 5.73 0.97
N LYS A 181 14.88 6.54 1.95
CA LYS A 181 15.46 7.88 1.72
C LYS A 181 16.79 7.81 0.98
N GLU A 182 17.69 6.90 1.38
CA GLU A 182 18.96 6.67 0.66
C GLU A 182 18.73 6.32 -0.83
N ILE A 183 17.68 5.54 -1.11
CA ILE A 183 17.32 5.19 -2.49
C ILE A 183 16.75 6.42 -3.21
N ALA A 184 15.88 7.19 -2.55
CA ALA A 184 15.29 8.40 -3.12
C ALA A 184 16.35 9.44 -3.49
N GLU A 185 17.38 9.62 -2.67
CA GLU A 185 18.51 10.52 -2.94
C GLU A 185 19.29 10.16 -4.22
N ARG A 186 19.26 8.89 -4.64
CA ARG A 186 19.87 8.46 -5.92
C ARG A 186 18.99 8.73 -7.13
N ILE A 187 17.70 9.00 -6.90
CA ILE A 187 16.73 9.34 -7.95
C ILE A 187 16.68 10.85 -8.17
N CYS A 188 16.94 11.64 -7.13
CA CYS A 188 16.95 13.09 -7.15
C CYS A 188 18.29 13.66 -7.53
#